data_c31426815afea35bfb9ca542b76164af
#
_entry.id   c31426815afea35bfb9ca542b76164af
#
_cell.length_a   1.000
_cell.length_b   1.000
_cell.length_c   1.000
_cell.angle_alpha   90.00
_cell.angle_beta   90.00
_cell.angle_gamma   90.00
#
_symmetry.space_group_name_H-M   'P 1'
#
loop_
_entity.id
_entity.type
_entity.pdbx_description
1 polymer ?
#
loop_
_entity_poly.entity_id
_entity_poly.type
_entity_poly.pdbx_seq_one_letter_code
_entity_poly.pdbx_strand_id
1 'polypeptide(L)'
;LDDFCKLNEHFIGIAGIFVHSRRENIITRPIRDDIKKYYKKLPCCVCGSNSELICDHKNDCYNDNDVLDTKLQQLEDFQSLCNHCNLQKRQIFRDETRDQKIFSAKNLPMFKFYDLEFPWEKKVFDKNDLNCKKDTWWYDPIEFMRKVKIYGDLIHSIRLINKMTKDD
;
A
#
# COMPACT_ATOMS: atom_id res chain seq x y z
N LEU A 1 -3.10 35.13 4.34
CA LEU A 1 -1.85 34.58 3.74
C LEU A 1 -1.16 35.67 2.88
N ASP A 2 -1.92 36.53 2.24
CA ASP A 2 -1.37 37.57 1.32
C ASP A 2 -0.57 38.68 2.01
N ASP A 3 -0.84 38.94 3.29
CA ASP A 3 -0.10 39.96 4.04
C ASP A 3 1.25 39.45 4.59
N PHE A 4 1.43 38.13 4.64
CA PHE A 4 2.68 37.53 5.10
C PHE A 4 3.77 37.45 4.01
N CYS A 5 3.39 37.55 2.73
CA CYS A 5 4.32 37.45 1.62
C CYS A 5 4.96 38.78 1.22
N LYS A 6 4.58 39.89 1.82
CA LYS A 6 5.24 41.21 1.62
C LYS A 6 6.39 41.39 2.62
N LEU A 7 7.28 40.45 2.67
CA LEU A 7 8.51 40.57 3.45
C LEU A 7 9.58 41.22 2.59
N ASN A 8 10.10 42.34 3.10
CA ASN A 8 11.18 43.09 2.51
C ASN A 8 12.44 42.23 2.30
N GLU A 9 13.36 42.73 1.50
CA GLU A 9 14.63 42.14 1.05
C GLU A 9 15.56 41.57 2.16
N HIS A 10 15.16 41.68 3.44
CA HIS A 10 15.94 41.25 4.60
C HIS A 10 15.19 40.20 5.45
N PHE A 11 14.67 39.15 4.81
CA PHE A 11 14.06 38.04 5.53
C PHE A 11 15.11 37.28 6.35
N ILE A 12 15.01 37.33 7.69
CA ILE A 12 15.91 36.68 8.63
C ILE A 12 15.32 35.44 9.31
N GLY A 13 14.06 35.12 9.04
CA GLY A 13 13.42 33.93 9.58
C GLY A 13 11.91 34.05 9.76
N ILE A 14 11.30 32.96 10.20
CA ILE A 14 9.87 32.91 10.57
C ILE A 14 9.74 33.30 12.03
N ALA A 15 9.09 34.46 12.30
CA ALA A 15 8.86 34.97 13.67
C ALA A 15 7.76 34.20 14.42
N GLY A 16 6.86 33.54 13.71
CA GLY A 16 5.79 32.74 14.31
C GLY A 16 4.87 32.11 13.28
N ILE A 17 4.12 31.13 13.72
CA ILE A 17 3.07 30.48 12.96
C ILE A 17 1.74 30.68 13.69
N PHE A 18 0.79 31.34 13.04
CA PHE A 18 -0.57 31.48 13.56
C PHE A 18 -1.46 30.33 13.06
N VAL A 19 -2.03 29.60 13.99
CA VAL A 19 -3.00 28.55 13.70
C VAL A 19 -4.40 29.13 13.90
N HIS A 20 -5.10 29.44 12.82
CA HIS A 20 -6.45 30.02 12.85
C HIS A 20 -7.54 29.02 13.24
N SER A 21 -7.34 27.74 12.99
CA SER A 21 -8.26 26.70 13.42
C SER A 21 -7.54 25.37 13.62
N ARG A 22 -8.03 24.57 14.54
CA ARG A 22 -7.70 23.15 14.53
C ARG A 22 -8.49 22.49 13.39
N ARG A 23 -7.87 21.59 12.62
CA ARG A 23 -8.65 20.71 11.76
C ARG A 23 -9.63 19.95 12.67
N GLU A 24 -10.89 20.27 12.55
CA GLU A 24 -11.96 19.45 13.11
C GLU A 24 -11.94 18.13 12.35
N ASN A 25 -12.00 17.04 13.10
CA ASN A 25 -12.03 15.65 12.60
C ASN A 25 -10.68 15.13 12.05
N ILE A 26 -9.72 14.90 12.94
CA ILE A 26 -8.79 13.82 12.72
C ILE A 26 -9.62 12.53 12.82
N ILE A 27 -9.98 11.95 11.69
CA ILE A 27 -10.57 10.61 11.66
C ILE A 27 -9.49 9.69 12.24
N THR A 28 -9.66 9.34 13.51
CA THR A 28 -8.82 8.32 14.14
C THR A 28 -9.21 6.98 13.53
N ARG A 29 -8.20 6.21 13.16
CA ARG A 29 -8.36 4.86 12.62
C ARG A 29 -7.75 3.89 13.62
N PRO A 30 -8.46 3.62 14.71
CA PRO A 30 -7.93 2.79 15.77
C PRO A 30 -7.77 1.35 15.26
N ILE A 31 -6.68 0.72 15.68
CA ILE A 31 -6.47 -0.71 15.48
C ILE A 31 -6.53 -1.35 16.86
N ARG A 32 -7.20 -2.47 16.97
CA ARG A 32 -7.33 -3.24 18.22
C ARG A 32 -5.96 -3.67 18.75
N ASP A 33 -5.74 -3.61 20.04
CA ASP A 33 -4.42 -3.78 20.64
C ASP A 33 -3.85 -5.21 20.50
N ASP A 34 -4.71 -6.23 20.48
CA ASP A 34 -4.28 -7.61 20.22
C ASP A 34 -3.73 -7.77 18.80
N ILE A 35 -4.37 -7.15 17.81
CA ILE A 35 -3.91 -7.10 16.42
C ILE A 35 -2.55 -6.39 16.31
N LYS A 36 -2.41 -5.22 16.94
CA LYS A 36 -1.12 -4.51 16.99
C LYS A 36 -0.02 -5.36 17.62
N LYS A 37 -0.31 -6.04 18.74
CA LYS A 37 0.64 -6.91 19.43
C LYS A 37 1.04 -8.11 18.57
N TYR A 38 0.12 -8.65 17.79
CA TYR A 38 0.38 -9.74 16.86
C TYR A 38 1.36 -9.30 15.77
N TYR A 39 1.02 -8.24 15.02
CA TYR A 39 1.83 -7.80 13.88
C TYR A 39 3.17 -7.19 14.25
N LYS A 40 3.33 -6.60 15.44
CA LYS A 40 4.63 -6.11 15.92
C LYS A 40 5.65 -7.23 16.18
N LYS A 41 5.24 -8.50 16.21
CA LYS A 41 6.13 -9.65 16.35
C LYS A 41 6.57 -10.23 15.01
N LEU A 42 5.95 -9.82 13.92
CA LEU A 42 6.22 -10.31 12.58
C LEU A 42 7.14 -9.34 11.83
N PRO A 43 8.07 -9.84 11.00
CA PRO A 43 8.89 -8.97 10.17
C PRO A 43 8.03 -8.17 9.20
N CYS A 44 8.58 -7.08 8.68
CA CYS A 44 7.96 -6.32 7.60
C CYS A 44 7.67 -7.24 6.40
N CYS A 45 6.40 -7.32 5.98
CA CYS A 45 5.99 -8.22 4.88
C CYS A 45 6.53 -7.80 3.51
N VAL A 46 7.07 -6.58 3.38
CA VAL A 46 7.67 -6.07 2.13
C VAL A 46 9.17 -6.33 2.07
N CYS A 47 9.93 -5.98 3.10
CA CYS A 47 11.40 -6.01 3.06
C CYS A 47 12.04 -6.96 4.09
N GLY A 48 11.26 -7.63 4.94
CA GLY A 48 11.76 -8.55 5.95
C GLY A 48 12.44 -7.89 7.17
N SER A 49 12.48 -6.55 7.26
CA SER A 49 13.06 -5.84 8.40
C SER A 49 12.31 -6.14 9.69
N ASN A 50 13.05 -6.24 10.79
CA ASN A 50 12.52 -6.38 12.15
C ASN A 50 12.59 -5.06 12.94
N SER A 51 12.97 -3.95 12.30
CA SER A 51 13.12 -2.65 12.94
C SER A 51 11.94 -1.74 12.64
N GLU A 52 11.54 -0.92 13.62
CA GLU A 52 10.50 0.10 13.52
C GLU A 52 9.17 -0.44 12.96
N LEU A 53 8.75 -1.61 13.44
CA LEU A 53 7.56 -2.29 12.97
C LEU A 53 6.29 -1.60 13.47
N ILE A 54 5.37 -1.43 12.54
CA ILE A 54 4.03 -0.91 12.77
C ILE A 54 2.99 -1.90 12.22
N CYS A 55 1.83 -1.93 12.84
CA CYS A 55 0.66 -2.59 12.30
C CYS A 55 -0.05 -1.61 11.38
N ASP A 56 -0.26 -1.99 10.13
CA ASP A 56 -0.85 -1.17 9.09
C ASP A 56 -2.10 -1.83 8.50
N HIS A 57 -3.08 -1.02 8.10
CA HIS A 57 -4.25 -1.50 7.37
C HIS A 57 -3.84 -1.93 5.95
N LYS A 58 -4.28 -3.11 5.48
CA LYS A 58 -4.06 -3.50 4.07
C LYS A 58 -4.74 -2.53 3.12
N ASN A 59 -5.99 -2.14 3.42
CA ASN A 59 -6.75 -1.18 2.62
C ASN A 59 -6.46 0.26 3.02
N ASP A 60 -5.82 1.02 2.14
CA ASP A 60 -5.49 2.44 2.34
C ASP A 60 -6.67 3.38 2.08
N CYS A 61 -7.74 2.91 1.43
CA CYS A 61 -8.89 3.75 1.08
C CYS A 61 -9.74 4.09 2.29
N TYR A 62 -9.67 3.27 3.36
CA TYR A 62 -10.44 3.44 4.59
C TYR A 62 -11.95 3.62 4.34
N ASN A 63 -12.43 2.90 3.36
CA ASN A 63 -13.82 2.90 2.91
C ASN A 63 -14.62 1.68 3.42
N ASP A 64 -14.00 0.80 4.21
CA ASP A 64 -14.57 -0.38 4.81
C ASP A 64 -14.89 -0.11 6.29
N ASN A 65 -16.17 0.01 6.61
CA ASN A 65 -16.65 0.32 7.96
C ASN A 65 -16.34 -0.81 8.95
N ASP A 66 -16.32 -2.07 8.50
CA ASP A 66 -16.05 -3.21 9.37
C ASP A 66 -14.59 -3.19 9.82
N VAL A 67 -13.67 -2.81 8.93
CA VAL A 67 -12.25 -2.63 9.27
C VAL A 67 -12.02 -1.41 10.16
N LEU A 68 -12.86 -0.38 10.05
CA LEU A 68 -12.77 0.83 10.88
C LEU A 68 -13.38 0.65 12.27
N ASP A 69 -14.32 -0.28 12.45
CA ASP A 69 -14.89 -0.63 13.76
C ASP A 69 -14.00 -1.65 14.48
N THR A 70 -13.40 -1.25 15.59
CA THR A 70 -12.52 -2.12 16.39
C THR A 70 -13.17 -3.42 16.86
N LYS A 71 -14.51 -3.49 16.92
CA LYS A 71 -15.23 -4.70 17.30
C LYS A 71 -15.30 -5.73 16.18
N LEU A 72 -15.26 -5.28 14.92
CA LEU A 72 -15.43 -6.11 13.73
C LEU A 72 -14.10 -6.47 13.06
N GLN A 73 -13.01 -5.76 13.39
CA GLN A 73 -11.67 -5.97 12.83
C GLN A 73 -11.21 -7.43 12.90
N GLN A 74 -10.69 -7.93 11.78
CA GLN A 74 -10.06 -9.24 11.67
C GLN A 74 -8.54 -9.10 11.48
N LEU A 75 -7.76 -10.13 11.82
CA LEU A 75 -6.31 -10.12 11.61
C LEU A 75 -5.94 -9.91 10.13
N GLU A 76 -6.72 -10.50 9.24
CA GLU A 76 -6.52 -10.49 7.80
C GLU A 76 -6.58 -9.08 7.18
N ASP A 77 -7.18 -8.11 7.86
CA ASP A 77 -7.30 -6.72 7.40
C ASP A 77 -6.00 -5.92 7.57
N PHE A 78 -5.03 -6.49 8.27
CA PHE A 78 -3.82 -5.80 8.69
C PHE A 78 -2.57 -6.51 8.20
N GLN A 79 -1.44 -5.82 8.32
CA GLN A 79 -0.11 -6.33 7.97
C GLN A 79 0.98 -5.67 8.80
N SER A 80 2.16 -6.30 8.85
CA SER A 80 3.35 -5.71 9.47
C SER A 80 4.17 -4.97 8.44
N LEU A 81 4.43 -3.69 8.67
CA LEU A 81 5.35 -2.88 7.86
C LEU A 81 6.41 -2.24 8.74
N CYS A 82 7.62 -2.07 8.24
CA CYS A 82 8.55 -1.13 8.84
C CYS A 82 8.17 0.31 8.45
N ASN A 83 8.64 1.29 9.20
CA ASN A 83 8.32 2.70 8.95
C ASN A 83 8.65 3.13 7.51
N HIS A 84 9.78 2.67 6.94
CA HIS A 84 10.17 2.97 5.56
C HIS A 84 9.13 2.45 4.55
N CYS A 85 8.76 1.18 4.62
CA CYS A 85 7.77 0.59 3.70
C CYS A 85 6.38 1.21 3.86
N ASN A 86 6.00 1.58 5.09
CA ASN A 86 4.75 2.30 5.33
C ASN A 86 4.74 3.69 4.67
N LEU A 87 5.85 4.42 4.72
CA LEU A 87 5.97 5.71 4.02
C LEU A 87 5.88 5.55 2.50
N GLN A 88 6.51 4.52 1.93
CA GLN A 88 6.38 4.19 0.50
C GLN A 88 4.94 3.88 0.12
N LYS A 89 4.27 3.00 0.87
CA LYS A 89 2.86 2.65 0.65
C LYS A 89 1.97 3.89 0.65
N ARG A 90 2.15 4.78 1.64
CA ARG A 90 1.41 6.05 1.72
C ARG A 90 1.69 6.97 0.55
N GLN A 91 2.91 6.99 0.02
CA GLN A 91 3.23 7.78 -1.17
C GLN A 91 2.54 7.19 -2.41
N ILE A 92 2.60 5.88 -2.59
CA ILE A 92 1.88 5.20 -3.68
C ILE A 92 0.39 5.48 -3.63
N PHE A 93 -0.23 5.42 -2.45
CA PHE A 93 -1.65 5.77 -2.31
C PHE A 93 -1.99 7.21 -2.76
N ARG A 94 -1.11 8.17 -2.46
CA ARG A 94 -1.28 9.56 -2.92
C ARG A 94 -1.18 9.68 -4.43
N ASP A 95 -0.23 8.97 -5.05
CA ASP A 95 -0.03 8.98 -6.48
C ASP A 95 -1.21 8.29 -7.19
N GLU A 96 -1.69 7.15 -6.71
CA GLU A 96 -2.89 6.48 -7.21
C GLU A 96 -4.14 7.37 -7.12
N THR A 97 -4.30 8.08 -6.00
CA THR A 97 -5.43 9.01 -5.80
C THR A 97 -5.35 10.19 -6.77
N ARG A 98 -4.16 10.75 -7.00
CA ARG A 98 -3.94 11.86 -7.92
C ARG A 98 -4.18 11.45 -9.37
N ASP A 99 -3.60 10.32 -9.76
CA ASP A 99 -3.54 9.88 -11.15
C ASP A 99 -4.73 8.98 -11.55
N GLN A 100 -5.60 8.63 -10.57
CA GLN A 100 -6.75 7.72 -10.73
C GLN A 100 -6.35 6.38 -11.35
N LYS A 101 -5.16 5.91 -11.02
CA LYS A 101 -4.55 4.70 -11.58
C LYS A 101 -3.90 3.87 -10.49
N ILE A 102 -4.16 2.56 -10.50
CA ILE A 102 -3.51 1.61 -9.60
C ILE A 102 -2.02 1.50 -9.95
N PHE A 103 -1.18 1.50 -8.94
CA PHE A 103 0.24 1.21 -9.06
C PHE A 103 0.43 -0.27 -9.42
N SER A 104 1.04 -0.53 -10.57
CA SER A 104 1.37 -1.90 -10.96
C SER A 104 2.67 -2.37 -10.32
N ALA A 105 2.66 -3.58 -9.78
CA ALA A 105 3.84 -4.23 -9.23
C ALA A 105 4.98 -4.40 -10.26
N LYS A 106 4.68 -4.39 -11.56
CA LYS A 106 5.69 -4.35 -12.64
C LYS A 106 6.70 -3.21 -12.49
N ASN A 107 6.31 -2.11 -11.84
CA ASN A 107 7.19 -0.97 -11.59
C ASN A 107 8.16 -1.20 -10.42
N LEU A 108 8.02 -2.27 -9.66
CA LEU A 108 8.94 -2.61 -8.59
C LEU A 108 10.25 -3.17 -9.14
N PRO A 109 11.42 -2.80 -8.57
CA PRO A 109 12.72 -3.27 -9.06
C PRO A 109 12.83 -4.80 -9.17
N MET A 110 12.22 -5.53 -8.23
CA MET A 110 12.26 -6.99 -8.18
C MET A 110 11.53 -7.67 -9.34
N PHE A 111 10.59 -6.96 -10.00
CA PHE A 111 9.83 -7.50 -11.13
C PHE A 111 10.30 -6.99 -12.49
N LYS A 112 11.36 -6.17 -12.55
CA LYS A 112 11.89 -5.64 -13.84
C LYS A 112 12.27 -6.72 -14.83
N PHE A 113 12.73 -7.86 -14.34
CA PHE A 113 13.15 -9.00 -15.17
C PHE A 113 12.07 -10.07 -15.31
N TYR A 114 10.88 -9.84 -14.74
CA TYR A 114 9.77 -10.75 -14.80
C TYR A 114 8.97 -10.50 -16.08
N ASP A 115 9.05 -11.43 -17.03
CA ASP A 115 8.46 -11.29 -18.37
C ASP A 115 6.94 -11.63 -18.40
N LEU A 116 6.26 -11.47 -17.27
CA LEU A 116 4.83 -11.73 -17.15
C LEU A 116 4.09 -10.50 -16.65
N GLU A 117 2.89 -10.32 -17.15
CA GLU A 117 1.93 -9.37 -16.58
C GLU A 117 1.25 -9.98 -15.35
N PHE A 118 0.67 -9.14 -14.51
CA PHE A 118 -0.13 -9.55 -13.37
C PHE A 118 -1.62 -9.36 -13.68
N PRO A 119 -2.28 -10.35 -14.32
CA PRO A 119 -3.62 -10.19 -14.87
C PRO A 119 -4.71 -9.95 -13.82
N TRP A 120 -4.40 -10.17 -12.54
CA TRP A 120 -5.30 -9.91 -11.43
C TRP A 120 -5.26 -8.47 -10.91
N GLU A 121 -4.25 -7.67 -11.30
CA GLU A 121 -4.18 -6.25 -10.90
C GLU A 121 -5.22 -5.43 -11.67
N LYS A 122 -6.05 -4.68 -10.94
CA LYS A 122 -6.90 -3.65 -11.53
C LYS A 122 -6.02 -2.49 -12.02
N LYS A 123 -6.50 -1.76 -13.01
CA LYS A 123 -5.76 -0.63 -13.59
C LYS A 123 -6.26 0.73 -13.10
N VAL A 124 -7.56 0.82 -12.80
CA VAL A 124 -8.22 2.05 -12.41
C VAL A 124 -8.35 2.10 -10.89
N PHE A 125 -7.96 3.23 -10.30
CA PHE A 125 -8.16 3.50 -8.90
C PHE A 125 -9.54 4.12 -8.68
N ASP A 126 -10.36 3.48 -7.85
CA ASP A 126 -11.64 4.02 -7.36
C ASP A 126 -11.69 3.91 -5.84
N LYS A 127 -11.63 5.05 -5.16
CA LYS A 127 -11.66 5.11 -3.70
C LYS A 127 -12.95 4.51 -3.11
N ASN A 128 -14.04 4.46 -3.85
CA ASN A 128 -15.33 3.94 -3.38
C ASN A 128 -15.48 2.43 -3.59
N ASP A 129 -14.64 1.82 -4.42
CA ASP A 129 -14.61 0.37 -4.60
C ASP A 129 -13.80 -0.29 -3.48
N LEU A 130 -14.46 -1.05 -2.57
CA LEU A 130 -13.83 -1.80 -1.47
C LEU A 130 -12.73 -2.74 -1.95
N ASN A 131 -12.83 -3.23 -3.18
CA ASN A 131 -11.90 -4.19 -3.76
C ASN A 131 -10.92 -3.55 -4.76
N CYS A 132 -10.87 -2.24 -4.86
CA CYS A 132 -10.04 -1.58 -5.87
C CYS A 132 -8.54 -1.88 -5.67
N LYS A 133 -8.08 -1.93 -4.43
CA LYS A 133 -6.68 -2.22 -4.05
C LYS A 133 -6.41 -3.71 -3.80
N LYS A 134 -7.46 -4.53 -3.67
CA LYS A 134 -7.31 -5.95 -3.40
C LYS A 134 -6.46 -6.62 -4.48
N ASP A 135 -5.63 -7.56 -4.04
CA ASP A 135 -4.71 -8.30 -4.91
C ASP A 135 -3.53 -7.50 -5.49
N THR A 136 -3.34 -6.23 -5.08
CA THR A 136 -2.14 -5.46 -5.42
C THR A 136 -1.01 -5.74 -4.45
N TRP A 137 0.24 -5.45 -4.87
CA TRP A 137 1.42 -5.59 -4.01
C TRP A 137 1.30 -4.83 -2.70
N TRP A 138 0.89 -3.57 -2.74
CA TRP A 138 0.83 -2.75 -1.52
C TRP A 138 -0.35 -3.06 -0.61
N TYR A 139 -1.35 -3.77 -1.13
CA TYR A 139 -2.45 -4.28 -0.31
C TYR A 139 -2.02 -5.49 0.52
N ASP A 140 -1.45 -6.53 -0.13
CA ASP A 140 -1.00 -7.76 0.53
C ASP A 140 0.19 -8.38 -0.22
N PRO A 141 1.45 -8.01 0.12
CA PRO A 141 2.63 -8.54 -0.55
C PRO A 141 2.78 -10.05 -0.48
N ILE A 142 2.33 -10.65 0.64
CA ILE A 142 2.45 -12.11 0.85
C ILE A 142 1.51 -12.86 -0.11
N GLU A 143 0.26 -12.46 -0.15
CA GLU A 143 -0.72 -13.06 -1.06
C GLU A 143 -0.40 -12.75 -2.52
N PHE A 144 0.11 -11.57 -2.81
CA PHE A 144 0.58 -11.20 -4.13
C PHE A 144 1.68 -12.15 -4.61
N MET A 145 2.71 -12.40 -3.80
CA MET A 145 3.80 -13.34 -4.13
C MET A 145 3.32 -14.78 -4.29
N ARG A 146 2.32 -15.20 -3.51
CA ARG A 146 1.69 -16.51 -3.68
C ARG A 146 1.04 -16.63 -5.07
N LYS A 147 0.33 -15.61 -5.52
CA LYS A 147 -0.27 -15.54 -6.87
C LYS A 147 0.78 -15.52 -7.96
N VAL A 148 1.85 -14.73 -7.79
CA VAL A 148 2.98 -14.68 -8.73
C VAL A 148 3.57 -16.07 -8.92
N LYS A 149 3.79 -16.83 -7.84
CA LYS A 149 4.32 -18.18 -7.91
C LYS A 149 3.39 -19.11 -8.68
N ILE A 150 2.12 -19.18 -8.31
CA ILE A 150 1.13 -20.06 -8.97
C ILE A 150 1.02 -19.74 -10.46
N TYR A 151 0.96 -18.46 -10.81
CA TYR A 151 0.86 -18.03 -12.21
C TYR A 151 2.13 -18.34 -13.01
N GLY A 152 3.30 -18.16 -12.41
CA GLY A 152 4.58 -18.52 -13.01
C GLY A 152 4.68 -20.01 -13.29
N ASP A 153 4.31 -20.85 -12.33
CA ASP A 153 4.29 -22.31 -12.46
C ASP A 153 3.33 -22.75 -13.58
N LEU A 154 2.15 -22.12 -13.68
CA LEU A 154 1.17 -22.39 -14.74
C LEU A 154 1.73 -22.04 -16.13
N ILE A 155 2.28 -20.84 -16.30
CA ILE A 155 2.87 -20.39 -17.57
C ILE A 155 4.04 -21.28 -17.98
N HIS A 156 4.89 -21.67 -17.02
CA HIS A 156 5.98 -22.61 -17.28
C HIS A 156 5.45 -23.94 -17.80
N SER A 157 4.44 -24.51 -17.17
CA SER A 157 3.81 -25.77 -17.60
C SER A 157 3.22 -25.69 -19.02
N ILE A 158 2.52 -24.59 -19.34
CA ILE A 158 1.97 -24.37 -20.69
C ILE A 158 3.10 -24.29 -21.73
N ARG A 159 4.20 -23.59 -21.43
CA ARG A 159 5.36 -23.49 -22.33
C ARG A 159 6.01 -24.85 -22.60
N LEU A 160 6.10 -25.72 -21.58
CA LEU A 160 6.62 -27.07 -21.73
C LEU A 160 5.71 -27.92 -22.65
N ILE A 161 4.40 -27.91 -22.42
CA ILE A 161 3.43 -28.65 -23.25
C ILE A 161 3.53 -28.19 -24.70
N ASN A 162 3.51 -26.88 -24.95
CA ASN A 162 3.61 -26.32 -26.30
C ASN A 162 4.95 -26.66 -27.01
N LYS A 163 6.01 -26.90 -26.26
CA LYS A 163 7.29 -27.35 -26.84
C LYS A 163 7.19 -28.81 -27.25
N MET A 164 6.66 -29.68 -26.39
CA MET A 164 6.50 -31.11 -26.67
C MET A 164 5.62 -31.37 -27.91
N THR A 165 4.55 -30.58 -28.09
CA THR A 165 3.61 -30.72 -29.22
C THR A 165 4.13 -30.16 -30.55
N LYS A 166 5.30 -29.49 -30.57
CA LYS A 166 5.94 -29.00 -31.80
C LYS A 166 7.04 -29.90 -32.30
N ASP A 167 7.53 -30.80 -31.44
CA ASP A 167 8.59 -31.75 -31.76
C ASP A 167 8.01 -33.09 -32.25
N ASP A 168 6.67 -33.25 -32.26
CA ASP A 168 5.91 -34.34 -32.90
C ASP A 168 5.37 -33.93 -34.30
#